data_eb05d8aca30056350b64851bb049ef89
#
_entry.id   eb05d8aca30056350b64851bb049ef89
#
_cell.length_a   1.000
_cell.length_b   1.000
_cell.length_c   1.000
_cell.angle_alpha   90.00
_cell.angle_beta   90.00
_cell.angle_gamma   90.00
#
_symmetry.space_group_name_H-M   'P 1'
#
loop_
_entity.id
_entity.type
_entity.pdbx_description
1 polymer ?
#
loop_
_entity_poly.entity_id
_entity_poly.type
_entity_poly.pdbx_seq_one_letter_code
_entity_poly.pdbx_strand_id
1 'polypeptide(L)'
;MPSPLLVVDGVSKNFGDVAALSNASIQLNKGEIVGLVGGNGAGKTTLLRLLCGVYRPSNGTVRFVDDGENKPVDEVRGRLGVVPESTGLYSRLTAWENIRYHTRIHGRNDEKSWDRTHRFANALDIEDELHRPTRGFSRGMRQKIALIRAIAHGPDLLLLDEPTAGLDVTSARKVRDLVKQLGEDGGTVIYSTHMLSEAQRICDRIIILHNGTVRADGSPNELLENTSSGDLEDAYISLTRDVARSEPVEKDSKISNILLGIFSRKKRSKKRGEDE
;
A
#
# COMPACT_ATOMS: atom_id res chain seq x y z
N MET A 1 18.55 8.37 18.20
CA MET A 1 18.30 7.45 17.07
C MET A 1 16.84 7.04 17.10
N PRO A 2 16.13 6.92 15.98
CA PRO A 2 14.77 6.44 15.98
C PRO A 2 14.67 5.04 16.59
N SER A 3 13.66 4.80 17.42
CA SER A 3 13.48 3.51 18.09
C SER A 3 12.78 2.54 17.16
N PRO A 4 13.32 1.34 16.91
CA PRO A 4 12.65 0.33 16.10
C PRO A 4 11.32 -0.05 16.74
N LEU A 5 10.29 -0.25 15.92
CA LEU A 5 8.98 -0.78 16.31
C LEU A 5 8.79 -2.20 15.80
N LEU A 6 9.25 -2.48 14.59
CA LEU A 6 9.14 -3.78 13.95
C LEU A 6 10.38 -4.08 13.12
N VAL A 7 10.85 -5.31 13.19
CA VAL A 7 12.02 -5.82 12.45
C VAL A 7 11.62 -7.06 11.67
N VAL A 8 11.87 -7.01 10.38
CA VAL A 8 11.77 -8.13 9.43
C VAL A 8 13.17 -8.52 9.04
N ASP A 9 13.54 -9.76 9.25
CA ASP A 9 14.90 -10.24 9.05
C ASP A 9 14.90 -11.49 8.16
N GLY A 10 15.41 -11.34 6.93
CA GLY A 10 15.57 -12.40 5.94
C GLY A 10 14.28 -13.13 5.56
N VAL A 11 13.12 -12.44 5.61
CA VAL A 11 11.83 -13.08 5.45
C VAL A 11 11.58 -13.50 4.01
N SER A 12 11.24 -14.78 3.86
CA SER A 12 10.75 -15.37 2.60
C SER A 12 9.37 -15.98 2.79
N LYS A 13 8.56 -15.96 1.75
CA LYS A 13 7.24 -16.62 1.73
C LYS A 13 6.98 -17.30 0.39
N ASN A 14 6.79 -18.61 0.47
CA ASN A 14 6.43 -19.44 -0.66
C ASN A 14 4.97 -19.92 -0.54
N PHE A 15 4.28 -20.02 -1.66
CA PHE A 15 2.99 -20.68 -1.82
C PHE A 15 3.17 -21.80 -2.88
N GLY A 16 3.38 -23.03 -2.42
CA GLY A 16 3.83 -24.10 -3.30
C GLY A 16 5.16 -23.70 -3.97
N ASP A 17 5.20 -23.75 -5.29
CA ASP A 17 6.39 -23.42 -6.09
C ASP A 17 6.56 -21.92 -6.35
N VAL A 18 5.59 -21.08 -5.93
CA VAL A 18 5.64 -19.63 -6.14
C VAL A 18 6.28 -18.92 -4.97
N ALA A 19 7.45 -18.31 -5.18
CA ALA A 19 8.10 -17.43 -4.21
C ALA A 19 7.44 -16.05 -4.26
N ALA A 20 6.56 -15.76 -3.29
CA ALA A 20 5.88 -14.46 -3.20
C ALA A 20 6.74 -13.37 -2.53
N LEU A 21 7.68 -13.77 -1.67
CA LEU A 21 8.71 -12.92 -1.08
C LEU A 21 10.02 -13.71 -0.95
N SER A 22 11.14 -13.04 -1.17
CA SER A 22 12.48 -13.63 -1.13
C SER A 22 13.41 -12.72 -0.34
N ASN A 23 13.87 -13.22 0.83
CA ASN A 23 14.90 -12.60 1.66
C ASN A 23 14.66 -11.11 1.96
N ALA A 24 13.41 -10.73 2.28
CA ALA A 24 13.07 -9.36 2.60
C ALA A 24 13.56 -9.00 4.02
N SER A 25 14.32 -7.91 4.14
CA SER A 25 14.77 -7.36 5.41
C SER A 25 14.41 -5.87 5.44
N ILE A 26 13.62 -5.48 6.44
CA ILE A 26 13.20 -4.09 6.66
C ILE A 26 13.08 -3.83 8.16
N GLN A 27 13.28 -2.59 8.55
CA GLN A 27 13.03 -2.13 9.91
C GLN A 27 12.05 -0.97 9.85
N LEU A 28 11.05 -0.96 10.73
CA LEU A 28 10.15 0.17 10.93
C LEU A 28 10.46 0.85 12.24
N ASN A 29 10.50 2.17 12.23
CA ASN A 29 10.70 2.96 13.41
C ASN A 29 9.38 3.57 13.90
N LYS A 30 9.32 3.90 15.19
CA LYS A 30 8.14 4.57 15.76
C LYS A 30 7.96 5.96 15.12
N GLY A 31 6.72 6.30 14.79
CA GLY A 31 6.34 7.63 14.30
C GLY A 31 6.68 7.92 12.84
N GLU A 32 7.03 6.90 12.03
CA GLU A 32 7.27 7.11 10.59
C GLU A 32 6.10 6.62 9.72
N ILE A 33 5.87 7.30 8.61
CA ILE A 33 4.99 6.84 7.54
C ILE A 33 5.86 6.21 6.45
N VAL A 34 5.78 4.89 6.29
CA VAL A 34 6.56 4.15 5.29
C VAL A 34 5.67 3.76 4.12
N GLY A 35 6.04 4.20 2.93
CA GLY A 35 5.42 3.79 1.67
C GLY A 35 5.92 2.41 1.23
N LEU A 36 5.04 1.45 1.06
CA LEU A 36 5.38 0.17 0.43
C LEU A 36 4.93 0.19 -1.02
N VAL A 37 5.86 0.46 -1.92
CA VAL A 37 5.57 0.72 -3.34
C VAL A 37 5.99 -0.47 -4.21
N GLY A 38 5.16 -0.81 -5.17
CA GLY A 38 5.44 -1.87 -6.14
C GLY A 38 4.25 -2.15 -7.04
N GLY A 39 4.50 -2.77 -8.18
CA GLY A 39 3.45 -3.20 -9.10
C GLY A 39 2.55 -4.29 -8.53
N ASN A 40 1.51 -4.66 -9.30
CA ASN A 40 0.68 -5.80 -8.95
C ASN A 40 1.52 -7.09 -8.95
N GLY A 41 1.33 -7.92 -7.92
CA GLY A 41 2.11 -9.14 -7.76
C GLY A 41 3.52 -8.94 -7.18
N ALA A 42 3.95 -7.71 -6.87
CA ALA A 42 5.27 -7.44 -6.28
C ALA A 42 5.48 -8.07 -4.89
N GLY A 43 4.42 -8.48 -4.19
CA GLY A 43 4.49 -9.08 -2.86
C GLY A 43 4.00 -8.17 -1.71
N LYS A 44 3.49 -6.96 -1.99
CA LYS A 44 3.04 -5.97 -1.00
C LYS A 44 2.03 -6.57 0.00
N THR A 45 0.90 -7.09 -0.49
CA THR A 45 -0.14 -7.71 0.35
C THR A 45 0.40 -8.92 1.12
N THR A 46 1.32 -9.70 0.53
CA THR A 46 1.97 -10.83 1.21
C THR A 46 2.80 -10.34 2.38
N LEU A 47 3.61 -9.30 2.18
CA LEU A 47 4.39 -8.68 3.25
C LEU A 47 3.48 -8.15 4.35
N LEU A 48 2.45 -7.36 4.04
CA LEU A 48 1.51 -6.86 5.05
C LEU A 48 0.84 -7.99 5.86
N ARG A 49 0.46 -9.10 5.22
CA ARG A 49 -0.12 -10.27 5.90
C ARG A 49 0.87 -11.00 6.80
N LEU A 50 2.16 -10.96 6.49
CA LEU A 50 3.23 -11.45 7.37
C LEU A 50 3.42 -10.53 8.57
N LEU A 51 3.41 -9.19 8.35
CA LEU A 51 3.57 -8.19 9.41
C LEU A 51 2.42 -8.22 10.42
N CYS A 52 1.19 -8.56 10.01
CA CYS A 52 0.06 -8.70 10.93
C CYS A 52 -0.16 -10.16 11.42
N GLY A 53 0.75 -11.08 11.10
CA GLY A 53 0.69 -12.48 11.57
C GLY A 53 -0.43 -13.32 10.94
N VAL A 54 -1.05 -12.87 9.84
CA VAL A 54 -2.01 -13.68 9.07
C VAL A 54 -1.29 -14.82 8.34
N TYR A 55 -0.07 -14.54 7.85
CA TYR A 55 0.82 -15.57 7.33
C TYR A 55 2.02 -15.76 8.24
N ARG A 56 2.54 -16.98 8.28
CA ARG A 56 3.85 -17.28 8.84
C ARG A 56 4.88 -17.25 7.72
N PRO A 57 6.08 -16.70 7.95
CA PRO A 57 7.16 -16.77 6.98
C PRO A 57 7.57 -18.21 6.70
N SER A 58 8.04 -18.50 5.49
CA SER A 58 8.68 -19.78 5.15
C SER A 58 10.11 -19.82 5.70
N ASN A 59 10.81 -18.69 5.70
CA ASN A 59 12.12 -18.48 6.31
C ASN A 59 12.19 -17.06 6.88
N GLY A 60 13.13 -16.82 7.79
CA GLY A 60 13.33 -15.53 8.44
C GLY A 60 12.36 -15.28 9.59
N THR A 61 12.38 -14.07 10.12
CA THR A 61 11.57 -13.71 11.29
C THR A 61 10.95 -12.33 11.16
N VAL A 62 9.75 -12.17 11.76
CA VAL A 62 9.10 -10.86 11.96
C VAL A 62 8.94 -10.69 13.47
N ARG A 63 9.48 -9.59 13.99
CA ARG A 63 9.50 -9.30 15.43
C ARG A 63 9.05 -7.88 15.69
N PHE A 64 8.21 -7.70 16.68
CA PHE A 64 7.87 -6.41 17.25
C PHE A 64 8.88 -6.06 18.34
N VAL A 65 9.31 -4.80 18.39
CA VAL A 65 10.22 -4.32 19.43
C VAL A 65 9.42 -3.49 20.43
N ASP A 66 9.36 -3.94 21.68
CA ASP A 66 8.62 -3.32 22.75
C ASP A 66 9.56 -3.15 23.95
N ASP A 67 9.84 -1.88 24.31
CA ASP A 67 10.78 -1.51 25.36
C ASP A 67 12.15 -2.22 25.28
N GLY A 68 12.62 -2.44 24.04
CA GLY A 68 13.88 -3.13 23.76
C GLY A 68 13.78 -4.66 23.70
N GLU A 69 12.63 -5.23 24.03
CA GLU A 69 12.37 -6.67 23.93
C GLU A 69 11.74 -7.04 22.59
N ASN A 70 12.16 -8.17 22.03
CA ASN A 70 11.58 -8.71 20.82
C ASN A 70 10.36 -9.58 21.15
N LYS A 71 9.19 -9.22 20.65
CA LYS A 71 7.95 -9.98 20.78
C LYS A 71 7.49 -10.54 19.43
N PRO A 72 7.01 -11.78 19.39
CA PRO A 72 6.40 -12.31 18.18
C PRO A 72 5.13 -11.52 17.84
N VAL A 73 4.79 -11.39 16.55
CA VAL A 73 3.62 -10.63 16.10
C VAL A 73 2.32 -11.18 16.71
N ASP A 74 2.24 -12.47 16.98
CA ASP A 74 1.07 -13.11 17.59
C ASP A 74 0.71 -12.51 18.97
N GLU A 75 1.68 -12.03 19.74
CA GLU A 75 1.48 -11.43 21.06
C GLU A 75 1.03 -9.96 20.99
N VAL A 76 1.30 -9.29 19.88
CA VAL A 76 1.05 -7.85 19.73
C VAL A 76 -0.05 -7.50 18.70
N ARG A 77 -0.79 -8.50 18.22
CA ARG A 77 -1.88 -8.28 17.24
C ARG A 77 -2.89 -7.24 17.70
N GLY A 78 -3.18 -7.15 18.97
CA GLY A 78 -4.08 -6.14 19.54
C GLY A 78 -3.59 -4.70 19.41
N ARG A 79 -2.32 -4.50 19.03
CA ARG A 79 -1.67 -3.20 18.82
C ARG A 79 -1.57 -2.83 17.35
N LEU A 80 -2.11 -3.67 16.46
CA LEU A 80 -2.10 -3.46 15.01
C LEU A 80 -3.46 -3.00 14.51
N GLY A 81 -3.48 -1.97 13.68
CA GLY A 81 -4.62 -1.61 12.85
C GLY A 81 -4.39 -2.09 11.42
N VAL A 82 -5.35 -2.77 10.82
CA VAL A 82 -5.18 -3.31 9.46
C VAL A 82 -6.36 -2.93 8.59
N VAL A 83 -6.08 -2.31 7.45
CA VAL A 83 -7.04 -2.09 6.38
C VAL A 83 -6.60 -2.96 5.20
N PRO A 84 -7.23 -4.10 4.98
CA PRO A 84 -6.94 -4.94 3.82
C PRO A 84 -7.59 -4.35 2.55
N GLU A 85 -7.12 -4.76 1.38
CA GLU A 85 -7.70 -4.40 0.08
C GLU A 85 -9.21 -4.67 0.01
N SER A 86 -9.66 -5.78 0.60
CA SER A 86 -11.09 -6.08 0.81
C SER A 86 -11.49 -5.65 2.21
N THR A 87 -12.41 -4.69 2.32
CA THR A 87 -12.76 -4.03 3.58
C THR A 87 -13.31 -4.95 4.67
N GLY A 88 -13.91 -6.10 4.29
CA GLY A 88 -14.40 -7.10 5.23
C GLY A 88 -15.42 -6.58 6.26
N LEU A 89 -16.30 -5.65 5.85
CA LEU A 89 -17.38 -5.16 6.72
C LEU A 89 -18.57 -6.13 6.74
N TYR A 90 -19.18 -6.26 7.90
CA TYR A 90 -20.43 -7.00 8.06
C TYR A 90 -21.58 -6.18 7.50
N SER A 91 -22.11 -6.57 6.36
CA SER A 91 -23.05 -5.78 5.56
C SER A 91 -24.39 -5.52 6.28
N ARG A 92 -24.82 -6.38 7.21
CA ARG A 92 -26.05 -6.24 7.99
C ARG A 92 -25.91 -5.33 9.21
N LEU A 93 -24.67 -5.08 9.64
CA LEU A 93 -24.37 -4.19 10.76
C LEU A 93 -24.28 -2.75 10.26
N THR A 94 -24.61 -1.79 11.11
CA THR A 94 -24.35 -0.38 10.88
C THR A 94 -22.84 -0.13 10.85
N ALA A 95 -22.43 1.06 10.35
CA ALA A 95 -21.03 1.43 10.34
C ALA A 95 -20.47 1.46 11.78
N TRP A 96 -21.20 2.04 12.73
CA TRP A 96 -20.81 2.05 14.14
C TRP A 96 -20.73 0.64 14.73
N GLU A 97 -21.69 -0.24 14.48
CA GLU A 97 -21.65 -1.61 14.99
C GLU A 97 -20.44 -2.39 14.47
N ASN A 98 -20.04 -2.19 13.20
CA ASN A 98 -18.81 -2.77 12.66
C ASN A 98 -17.56 -2.29 13.41
N ILE A 99 -17.48 -0.99 13.72
CA ILE A 99 -16.35 -0.40 14.45
C ILE A 99 -16.38 -0.86 15.90
N ARG A 100 -17.53 -0.75 16.58
CA ARG A 100 -17.74 -1.15 17.97
C ARG A 100 -17.38 -2.62 18.21
N TYR A 101 -17.83 -3.51 17.33
CA TYR A 101 -17.50 -4.94 17.42
C TYR A 101 -15.97 -5.14 17.41
N HIS A 102 -15.29 -4.49 16.48
CA HIS A 102 -13.84 -4.57 16.37
C HIS A 102 -13.11 -3.99 17.59
N THR A 103 -13.50 -2.81 18.05
CA THR A 103 -12.87 -2.17 19.22
C THR A 103 -13.08 -2.98 20.51
N ARG A 104 -14.23 -3.65 20.67
CA ARG A 104 -14.50 -4.56 21.79
C ARG A 104 -13.60 -5.79 21.77
N ILE A 105 -13.31 -6.38 20.61
CA ILE A 105 -12.34 -7.48 20.48
C ILE A 105 -10.95 -7.04 20.98
N HIS A 106 -10.60 -5.76 20.78
CA HIS A 106 -9.35 -5.16 21.27
C HIS A 106 -9.45 -4.66 22.73
N GLY A 107 -10.48 -5.05 23.50
CA GLY A 107 -10.65 -4.71 24.91
C GLY A 107 -10.94 -3.23 25.18
N ARG A 108 -11.41 -2.49 24.17
CA ARG A 108 -11.76 -1.06 24.33
C ARG A 108 -13.21 -0.89 24.77
N ASN A 109 -13.48 0.12 25.60
CA ASN A 109 -14.83 0.48 25.99
C ASN A 109 -15.54 1.26 24.86
N ASP A 110 -16.88 1.22 24.87
CA ASP A 110 -17.70 1.81 23.81
C ASP A 110 -17.60 3.35 23.79
N GLU A 111 -17.56 4.01 24.94
CA GLU A 111 -17.53 5.47 25.05
C GLU A 111 -16.29 6.07 24.38
N LYS A 112 -15.09 5.63 24.78
CA LYS A 112 -13.84 6.07 24.16
C LYS A 112 -13.72 5.70 22.69
N SER A 113 -14.30 4.56 22.31
CA SER A 113 -14.33 4.12 20.92
C SER A 113 -15.29 4.97 20.09
N TRP A 114 -16.41 5.39 20.66
CA TRP A 114 -17.36 6.29 20.02
C TRP A 114 -16.73 7.65 19.74
N ASP A 115 -16.11 8.28 20.75
CA ASP A 115 -15.47 9.60 20.61
C ASP A 115 -14.40 9.60 19.49
N ARG A 116 -13.58 8.56 19.46
CA ARG A 116 -12.59 8.38 18.38
C ARG A 116 -13.24 8.17 17.02
N THR A 117 -14.25 7.32 16.98
CA THR A 117 -15.00 7.04 15.75
C THR A 117 -15.61 8.31 15.17
N HIS A 118 -16.29 9.08 16.02
CA HIS A 118 -16.94 10.32 15.65
C HIS A 118 -15.95 11.35 15.09
N ARG A 119 -14.80 11.55 15.77
CA ARG A 119 -13.74 12.43 15.31
C ARG A 119 -13.23 12.03 13.91
N PHE A 120 -12.96 10.75 13.69
CA PHE A 120 -12.45 10.29 12.38
C PHE A 120 -13.55 10.26 11.30
N ALA A 121 -14.79 9.98 11.67
CA ALA A 121 -15.92 10.02 10.76
C ALA A 121 -16.17 11.45 10.25
N ASN A 122 -16.05 12.44 11.12
CA ASN A 122 -16.12 13.85 10.76
C ASN A 122 -14.98 14.24 9.80
N ALA A 123 -13.73 13.88 10.11
CA ALA A 123 -12.59 14.15 9.23
C ALA A 123 -12.72 13.53 7.83
N LEU A 124 -13.44 12.42 7.71
CA LEU A 124 -13.68 11.72 6.44
C LEU A 124 -15.05 12.07 5.81
N ASP A 125 -15.85 13.00 6.35
CA ASP A 125 -17.23 13.32 5.93
C ASP A 125 -18.08 12.05 5.77
N ILE A 126 -18.24 11.29 6.83
CA ILE A 126 -19.05 10.07 6.84
C ILE A 126 -19.80 9.88 8.18
N GLU A 127 -19.87 10.95 8.97
CA GLU A 127 -20.46 10.92 10.30
C GLU A 127 -21.96 10.56 10.27
N ASP A 128 -22.72 11.17 9.36
CA ASP A 128 -24.14 10.94 9.19
C ASP A 128 -24.48 9.48 8.83
N GLU A 129 -23.50 8.74 8.35
CA GLU A 129 -23.64 7.36 7.91
C GLU A 129 -23.38 6.33 9.02
N LEU A 130 -22.92 6.76 10.21
CA LEU A 130 -22.52 5.84 11.28
C LEU A 130 -23.65 4.90 11.74
N HIS A 131 -24.89 5.34 11.69
CA HIS A 131 -26.05 4.56 12.11
C HIS A 131 -26.73 3.79 10.97
N ARG A 132 -26.21 3.85 9.76
CA ARG A 132 -26.75 3.14 8.60
C ARG A 132 -26.08 1.77 8.40
N PRO A 133 -26.83 0.73 8.00
CA PRO A 133 -26.25 -0.55 7.61
C PRO A 133 -25.30 -0.41 6.42
N THR A 134 -24.13 -1.07 6.49
CA THR A 134 -23.08 -0.92 5.47
C THR A 134 -23.40 -1.60 4.13
N ARG A 135 -24.50 -2.36 4.04
CA ARG A 135 -24.95 -3.03 2.81
C ARG A 135 -25.16 -2.06 1.64
N GLY A 136 -25.67 -0.84 1.93
CA GLY A 136 -25.92 0.18 0.91
C GLY A 136 -24.76 1.12 0.62
N PHE A 137 -23.59 0.88 1.21
CA PHE A 137 -22.44 1.79 1.07
C PHE A 137 -21.74 1.65 -0.27
N SER A 138 -21.33 2.79 -0.83
CA SER A 138 -20.40 2.83 -1.96
C SER A 138 -19.05 2.20 -1.57
N ARG A 139 -18.19 1.91 -2.55
CA ARG A 139 -16.83 1.44 -2.30
C ARG A 139 -16.07 2.43 -1.40
N GLY A 140 -16.17 3.74 -1.70
CA GLY A 140 -15.53 4.79 -0.92
C GLY A 140 -16.01 4.86 0.52
N MET A 141 -17.32 4.78 0.75
CA MET A 141 -17.88 4.75 2.10
C MET A 141 -17.38 3.53 2.89
N ARG A 142 -17.36 2.34 2.27
CA ARG A 142 -16.82 1.14 2.90
C ARG A 142 -15.35 1.29 3.28
N GLN A 143 -14.55 1.89 2.40
CA GLN A 143 -13.13 2.12 2.66
C GLN A 143 -12.91 3.07 3.83
N LYS A 144 -13.66 4.19 3.89
CA LYS A 144 -13.61 5.13 5.02
C LYS A 144 -13.95 4.44 6.35
N ILE A 145 -15.02 3.62 6.39
CA ILE A 145 -15.41 2.88 7.59
C ILE A 145 -14.36 1.82 7.97
N ALA A 146 -13.76 1.12 7.00
CA ALA A 146 -12.69 0.17 7.26
C ALA A 146 -11.45 0.85 7.88
N LEU A 147 -11.11 2.06 7.42
CA LEU A 147 -10.02 2.85 7.99
C LEU A 147 -10.35 3.27 9.42
N ILE A 148 -11.55 3.84 9.68
CA ILE A 148 -11.99 4.22 11.03
C ILE A 148 -11.96 3.00 11.97
N ARG A 149 -12.46 1.84 11.52
CA ARG A 149 -12.42 0.59 12.28
C ARG A 149 -11.00 0.20 12.67
N ALA A 150 -10.05 0.37 11.76
CA ALA A 150 -8.63 0.00 11.99
C ALA A 150 -7.93 0.95 12.98
N ILE A 151 -8.36 2.21 13.11
CA ILE A 151 -7.71 3.22 13.97
C ILE A 151 -8.44 3.48 15.29
N ALA A 152 -9.74 3.11 15.39
CA ALA A 152 -10.58 3.44 16.54
C ALA A 152 -10.08 2.84 17.86
N HIS A 153 -9.45 1.66 17.84
CA HIS A 153 -8.88 1.04 19.04
C HIS A 153 -7.53 1.63 19.47
N GLY A 154 -6.92 2.52 18.64
CA GLY A 154 -5.63 3.17 18.94
C GLY A 154 -4.45 2.22 18.76
N PRO A 155 -4.17 1.73 17.55
CA PRO A 155 -3.03 0.87 17.27
C PRO A 155 -1.71 1.63 17.36
N ASP A 156 -0.62 0.90 17.61
CA ASP A 156 0.75 1.43 17.54
C ASP A 156 1.29 1.40 16.11
N LEU A 157 0.81 0.45 15.29
CA LEU A 157 1.16 0.32 13.88
C LEU A 157 -0.10 0.14 13.03
N LEU A 158 -0.24 0.97 12.02
CA LEU A 158 -1.32 0.89 11.04
C LEU A 158 -0.79 0.35 9.72
N LEU A 159 -1.40 -0.72 9.24
CA LEU A 159 -1.08 -1.38 7.96
C LEU A 159 -2.21 -1.14 6.97
N LEU A 160 -1.92 -0.39 5.91
CA LEU A 160 -2.90 0.01 4.90
C LEU A 160 -2.57 -0.63 3.55
N ASP A 161 -3.44 -1.52 3.08
CA ASP A 161 -3.28 -2.16 1.77
C ASP A 161 -4.13 -1.43 0.71
N GLU A 162 -3.47 -0.62 -0.13
CA GLU A 162 -4.09 0.18 -1.20
C GLU A 162 -5.30 1.03 -0.70
N PRO A 163 -5.15 1.86 0.35
CA PRO A 163 -6.29 2.47 1.05
C PRO A 163 -7.08 3.48 0.21
N THR A 164 -6.52 3.97 -0.88
CA THR A 164 -7.15 4.94 -1.80
C THR A 164 -7.65 4.30 -3.10
N ALA A 165 -7.40 3.01 -3.31
CA ALA A 165 -7.76 2.34 -4.56
C ALA A 165 -9.26 2.38 -4.84
N GLY A 166 -9.62 2.95 -6.01
CA GLY A 166 -11.01 3.07 -6.46
C GLY A 166 -11.85 4.09 -5.69
N LEU A 167 -11.20 5.03 -5.00
CA LEU A 167 -11.84 6.23 -4.46
C LEU A 167 -11.85 7.34 -5.51
N ASP A 168 -12.85 8.22 -5.43
CA ASP A 168 -12.79 9.51 -6.12
C ASP A 168 -11.68 10.40 -5.55
N VAL A 169 -11.28 11.43 -6.31
CA VAL A 169 -10.16 12.31 -5.97
C VAL A 169 -10.31 12.96 -4.59
N THR A 170 -11.54 13.40 -4.26
CA THR A 170 -11.83 14.08 -2.99
C THR A 170 -11.73 13.11 -1.81
N SER A 171 -12.33 11.93 -1.93
CA SER A 171 -12.26 10.89 -0.91
C SER A 171 -10.83 10.38 -0.71
N ALA A 172 -10.08 10.15 -1.79
CA ALA A 172 -8.68 9.76 -1.71
C ALA A 172 -7.83 10.82 -1.01
N ARG A 173 -8.06 12.11 -1.30
CA ARG A 173 -7.38 13.21 -0.62
C ARG A 173 -7.64 13.18 0.89
N LYS A 174 -8.90 13.05 1.34
CA LYS A 174 -9.23 13.00 2.77
C LYS A 174 -8.58 11.83 3.48
N VAL A 175 -8.53 10.66 2.84
CA VAL A 175 -7.82 9.49 3.39
C VAL A 175 -6.33 9.80 3.57
N ARG A 176 -5.69 10.41 2.56
CA ARG A 176 -4.27 10.80 2.65
C ARG A 176 -4.02 11.85 3.73
N ASP A 177 -4.86 12.87 3.81
CA ASP A 177 -4.76 13.93 4.82
C ASP A 177 -4.90 13.35 6.24
N LEU A 178 -5.83 12.40 6.45
CA LEU A 178 -5.97 11.70 7.72
C LEU A 178 -4.73 10.84 8.05
N VAL A 179 -4.18 10.10 7.08
CA VAL A 179 -2.96 9.30 7.30
C VAL A 179 -1.79 10.19 7.67
N LYS A 180 -1.63 11.35 6.99
CA LYS A 180 -0.60 12.31 7.30
C LYS A 180 -0.75 12.88 8.72
N GLN A 181 -1.96 13.26 9.11
CA GLN A 181 -2.24 13.72 10.47
C GLN A 181 -1.93 12.65 11.53
N LEU A 182 -2.27 11.38 11.25
CA LEU A 182 -1.91 10.27 12.17
C LEU A 182 -0.40 10.14 12.36
N GLY A 183 0.41 10.34 11.31
CA GLY A 183 1.87 10.36 11.41
C GLY A 183 2.37 11.57 12.19
N GLU A 184 1.85 12.77 11.95
CA GLU A 184 2.17 14.00 12.69
C GLU A 184 1.83 13.86 14.19
N ASP A 185 0.77 13.10 14.51
CA ASP A 185 0.39 12.74 15.90
C ASP A 185 1.29 11.62 16.50
N GLY A 186 2.35 11.20 15.80
CA GLY A 186 3.31 10.19 16.25
C GLY A 186 2.91 8.73 15.92
N GLY A 187 1.89 8.52 15.10
CA GLY A 187 1.48 7.18 14.66
C GLY A 187 2.48 6.59 13.66
N THR A 188 2.66 5.28 13.70
CA THR A 188 3.48 4.55 12.73
C THR A 188 2.57 3.92 11.68
N VAL A 189 2.88 4.14 10.40
CA VAL A 189 2.02 3.68 9.29
C VAL A 189 2.83 3.00 8.20
N ILE A 190 2.37 1.85 7.71
CA ILE A 190 2.76 1.33 6.40
C ILE A 190 1.62 1.60 5.42
N TYR A 191 1.95 2.36 4.39
CA TYR A 191 1.04 2.73 3.33
C TYR A 191 1.42 2.01 2.03
N SER A 192 0.70 0.93 1.71
CA SER A 192 0.90 0.21 0.44
C SER A 192 0.19 0.93 -0.70
N THR A 193 0.90 1.14 -1.79
CA THR A 193 0.34 1.72 -3.02
C THR A 193 1.17 1.31 -4.25
N HIS A 194 0.54 1.36 -5.42
CA HIS A 194 1.24 1.29 -6.70
C HIS A 194 1.47 2.69 -7.30
N MET A 195 0.98 3.75 -6.65
CA MET A 195 1.07 5.14 -7.11
C MET A 195 2.24 5.86 -6.42
N LEU A 196 3.35 6.03 -7.12
CA LEU A 196 4.54 6.73 -6.63
C LEU A 196 4.25 8.14 -6.15
N SER A 197 3.38 8.87 -6.87
CA SER A 197 2.97 10.23 -6.52
C SER A 197 2.23 10.33 -5.18
N GLU A 198 1.53 9.28 -4.76
CA GLU A 198 0.94 9.21 -3.41
C GLU A 198 2.01 9.01 -2.36
N ALA A 199 2.89 8.01 -2.55
CA ALA A 199 3.96 7.71 -1.63
C ALA A 199 4.87 8.94 -1.40
N GLN A 200 5.22 9.65 -2.47
CA GLN A 200 6.04 10.87 -2.40
C GLN A 200 5.41 11.98 -1.55
N ARG A 201 4.07 12.08 -1.54
CA ARG A 201 3.35 13.15 -0.84
C ARG A 201 3.18 12.93 0.64
N ILE A 202 3.11 11.67 1.07
CA ILE A 202 2.69 11.34 2.44
C ILE A 202 3.70 10.52 3.22
N CYS A 203 4.67 9.88 2.54
CA CYS A 203 5.61 8.98 3.20
C CYS A 203 6.95 9.66 3.46
N ASP A 204 7.48 9.45 4.66
CA ASP A 204 8.81 9.90 5.05
C ASP A 204 9.90 9.04 4.37
N ARG A 205 9.56 7.77 4.13
CA ARG A 205 10.45 6.75 3.58
C ARG A 205 9.66 5.82 2.66
N ILE A 206 10.31 5.34 1.62
CA ILE A 206 9.71 4.47 0.60
C ILE A 206 10.53 3.18 0.49
N ILE A 207 9.84 2.05 0.59
CA ILE A 207 10.37 0.72 0.31
C ILE A 207 9.84 0.29 -1.05
N ILE A 208 10.73 0.08 -2.02
CA ILE A 208 10.37 -0.43 -3.34
C ILE A 208 10.46 -1.94 -3.35
N LEU A 209 9.33 -2.58 -3.59
CA LEU A 209 9.20 -4.03 -3.71
C LEU A 209 8.95 -4.42 -5.16
N HIS A 210 9.76 -5.34 -5.69
CA HIS A 210 9.63 -5.85 -7.06
C HIS A 210 9.94 -7.34 -7.11
N ASN A 211 9.06 -8.13 -7.73
CA ASN A 211 9.19 -9.59 -7.86
C ASN A 211 9.54 -10.28 -6.51
N GLY A 212 8.86 -9.88 -5.44
CA GLY A 212 9.07 -10.45 -4.10
C GLY A 212 10.34 -10.02 -3.39
N THR A 213 11.15 -9.10 -3.94
CA THR A 213 12.39 -8.60 -3.33
C THR A 213 12.32 -7.11 -3.05
N VAL A 214 12.94 -6.69 -1.94
CA VAL A 214 13.17 -5.27 -1.65
C VAL A 214 14.30 -4.78 -2.56
N ARG A 215 14.00 -3.82 -3.43
CA ARG A 215 14.95 -3.25 -4.38
C ARG A 215 15.61 -1.97 -3.86
N ALA A 216 14.88 -1.20 -3.10
CA ALA A 216 15.38 0.02 -2.46
C ALA A 216 14.58 0.33 -1.21
N ASP A 217 15.21 1.08 -0.31
CA ASP A 217 14.67 1.52 0.97
C ASP A 217 15.35 2.84 1.35
N GLY A 218 14.59 3.95 1.38
CA GLY A 218 15.14 5.28 1.67
C GLY A 218 14.05 6.36 1.57
N SER A 219 14.41 7.58 1.95
CA SER A 219 13.57 8.74 1.71
C SER A 219 13.39 9.00 0.20
N PRO A 220 12.34 9.70 -0.22
CA PRO A 220 12.17 10.07 -1.63
C PRO A 220 13.41 10.72 -2.24
N ASN A 221 14.08 11.61 -1.51
CA ASN A 221 15.28 12.29 -1.98
C ASN A 221 16.47 11.33 -2.15
N GLU A 222 16.72 10.46 -1.17
CA GLU A 222 17.77 9.45 -1.26
C GLU A 222 17.57 8.51 -2.46
N LEU A 223 16.32 8.13 -2.77
CA LEU A 223 16.03 7.29 -3.93
C LEU A 223 16.35 8.01 -5.25
N LEU A 224 16.05 9.31 -5.36
CA LEU A 224 16.40 10.13 -6.53
C LEU A 224 17.92 10.27 -6.69
N GLU A 225 18.62 10.59 -5.60
CA GLU A 225 20.09 10.73 -5.60
C GLU A 225 20.79 9.43 -5.98
N ASN A 226 20.40 8.31 -5.35
CA ASN A 226 20.99 6.99 -5.59
C ASN A 226 20.80 6.48 -7.03
N THR A 227 19.75 6.94 -7.71
CA THR A 227 19.47 6.55 -9.10
C THR A 227 19.86 7.62 -10.11
N SER A 228 20.30 8.79 -9.66
CA SER A 228 20.53 9.98 -10.49
C SER A 228 19.33 10.33 -11.37
N SER A 229 18.11 10.13 -10.84
CA SER A 229 16.84 10.32 -11.56
C SER A 229 16.24 11.69 -11.26
N GLY A 230 15.50 12.24 -12.23
CA GLY A 230 14.80 13.51 -12.07
C GLY A 230 13.48 13.40 -11.31
N ASP A 231 12.86 12.21 -11.30
CA ASP A 231 11.63 11.92 -10.57
C ASP A 231 11.58 10.47 -10.07
N LEU A 232 10.61 10.17 -9.21
CA LEU A 232 10.46 8.84 -8.62
C LEU A 232 9.99 7.77 -9.62
N GLU A 233 9.37 8.13 -10.73
CA GLU A 233 8.97 7.17 -11.76
C GLU A 233 10.20 6.63 -12.50
N ASP A 234 11.11 7.52 -12.88
CA ASP A 234 12.41 7.13 -13.47
C ASP A 234 13.27 6.35 -12.47
N ALA A 235 13.29 6.78 -11.19
CA ALA A 235 13.98 6.04 -10.14
C ALA A 235 13.41 4.62 -9.98
N TYR A 236 12.09 4.48 -9.93
CA TYR A 236 11.42 3.18 -9.85
C TYR A 236 11.76 2.29 -11.04
N ILE A 237 11.69 2.81 -12.27
CA ILE A 237 12.04 2.08 -13.49
C ILE A 237 13.50 1.60 -13.44
N SER A 238 14.43 2.47 -13.00
CA SER A 238 15.84 2.13 -12.86
C SER A 238 16.06 1.00 -11.84
N LEU A 239 15.40 1.05 -10.68
CA LEU A 239 15.52 0.09 -9.59
C LEU A 239 14.82 -1.26 -9.87
N THR A 240 13.83 -1.26 -10.75
CA THR A 240 13.03 -2.44 -11.09
C THR A 240 13.39 -3.07 -12.42
N ARG A 241 14.29 -2.45 -13.21
CA ARG A 241 14.86 -3.12 -14.37
C ARG A 241 15.61 -4.36 -13.87
N ASP A 242 15.07 -5.54 -14.20
CA ASP A 242 15.84 -6.75 -14.01
C ASP A 242 17.11 -6.64 -14.86
N VAL A 243 18.25 -6.70 -14.21
CA VAL A 243 19.55 -6.87 -14.86
C VAL A 243 19.63 -8.33 -15.33
N ALA A 244 18.67 -8.69 -16.17
CA ALA A 244 18.59 -10.00 -16.77
C ALA A 244 18.83 -9.86 -18.27
N ARG A 245 20.01 -10.33 -18.65
CA ARG A 245 20.45 -10.59 -20.03
C ARG A 245 20.85 -9.34 -20.81
N SER A 246 22.14 -9.07 -20.74
CA SER A 246 22.95 -8.53 -21.83
C SER A 246 22.92 -9.49 -23.03
N GLU A 247 21.80 -9.59 -23.70
CA GLU A 247 21.78 -9.88 -25.14
C GLU A 247 21.64 -8.51 -25.82
N PRO A 248 22.50 -8.21 -26.83
CA PRO A 248 22.37 -6.97 -27.56
C PRO A 248 20.95 -6.97 -28.17
N VAL A 249 20.17 -5.95 -27.84
CA VAL A 249 18.89 -5.69 -28.51
C VAL A 249 19.25 -5.40 -29.97
N GLU A 250 19.21 -6.42 -30.82
CA GLU A 250 19.04 -6.20 -32.24
C GLU A 250 17.82 -5.30 -32.40
N LYS A 251 18.10 -4.08 -32.83
CA LYS A 251 17.06 -3.10 -33.15
C LYS A 251 16.05 -3.80 -34.06
N ASP A 252 14.89 -4.10 -33.50
CA ASP A 252 13.80 -4.75 -34.24
C ASP A 252 13.32 -3.80 -35.34
N SER A 253 13.98 -3.90 -36.51
CA SER A 253 13.65 -3.17 -37.74
C SER A 253 12.25 -3.52 -38.26
N LYS A 254 11.57 -4.48 -37.61
CA LYS A 254 10.24 -4.97 -38.03
C LYS A 254 9.11 -4.00 -37.71
N ILE A 255 9.19 -3.23 -36.59
CA ILE A 255 8.16 -2.27 -36.25
C ILE A 255 8.23 -1.03 -37.15
N SER A 256 9.44 -0.59 -37.54
CA SER A 256 9.62 0.52 -38.50
C SER A 256 9.09 0.16 -39.90
N ASN A 257 9.21 -1.09 -40.32
CA ASN A 257 8.74 -1.56 -41.64
C ASN A 257 7.20 -1.74 -41.68
N ILE A 258 6.57 -2.07 -40.55
CA ILE A 258 5.10 -2.18 -40.48
C ILE A 258 4.45 -0.80 -40.59
N LEU A 259 5.00 0.21 -39.91
CA LEU A 259 4.50 1.58 -39.96
C LEU A 259 4.72 2.23 -41.35
N LEU A 260 5.85 1.98 -41.99
CA LEU A 260 6.12 2.43 -43.37
C LEU A 260 5.22 1.78 -44.39
N GLY A 261 4.85 0.50 -44.17
CA GLY A 261 3.92 -0.26 -45.07
C GLY A 261 2.48 0.24 -45.01
N ILE A 262 2.03 0.78 -43.86
CA ILE A 262 0.66 1.31 -43.66
C ILE A 262 0.51 2.69 -44.34
N PHE A 263 1.55 3.52 -44.29
CA PHE A 263 1.52 4.84 -44.92
C PHE A 263 1.73 4.84 -46.43
N SER A 264 2.41 3.82 -46.99
CA SER A 264 2.59 3.72 -48.43
C SER A 264 1.35 3.17 -49.20
N ARG A 265 0.48 2.41 -48.51
CA ARG A 265 -0.78 1.94 -49.13
C ARG A 265 -1.85 3.04 -49.26
N LYS A 266 -1.80 4.08 -48.42
CA LYS A 266 -2.76 5.21 -48.50
C LYS A 266 -2.46 6.21 -49.62
N LYS A 267 -1.26 6.19 -50.23
CA LYS A 267 -0.90 7.07 -51.35
C LYS A 267 -1.19 6.44 -52.74
N ARG A 268 -1.45 5.12 -52.83
CA ARG A 268 -1.77 4.46 -54.12
C ARG A 268 -3.27 4.40 -54.44
N SER A 269 -4.17 4.64 -53.47
CA SER A 269 -5.62 4.66 -53.71
C SER A 269 -6.17 6.01 -54.13
N LYS A 270 -5.34 7.09 -54.13
CA LYS A 270 -5.76 8.46 -54.55
C LYS A 270 -5.32 8.81 -55.99
N LYS A 271 -4.70 7.89 -56.74
CA LYS A 271 -4.27 8.15 -58.15
C LYS A 271 -4.98 7.28 -59.17
N ARG A 272 -6.16 6.74 -58.85
CA ARG A 272 -6.97 5.94 -59.78
C ARG A 272 -8.42 6.40 -59.88
N GLY A 273 -8.66 7.70 -59.71
CA GLY A 273 -10.00 8.31 -59.76
C GLY A 273 -10.07 9.61 -60.56
N GLU A 274 -9.09 9.89 -61.39
CA GLU A 274 -9.13 11.01 -62.34
C GLU A 274 -8.64 10.55 -63.69
N ASP A 275 -9.39 9.67 -64.37
CA ASP A 275 -9.39 9.39 -65.82
C ASP A 275 -10.48 8.33 -66.06
N GLU A 276 -11.73 8.81 -66.10
CA GLU A 276 -12.84 8.33 -66.91
C GLU A 276 -14.03 9.35 -66.85
#